data_c1bdbaeadd21ab567c21098aa0f85762
#
_entry.id   c1bdbaeadd21ab567c21098aa0f85762
#
_cell.length_a   1.000
_cell.length_b   1.000
_cell.length_c   1.000
_cell.angle_alpha   90.00
_cell.angle_beta   90.00
_cell.angle_gamma   90.00
#
_symmetry.space_group_name_H-M   'P 1'
#
loop_
_entity.id
_entity.type
_entity.pdbx_description
1 polymer ?
#
loop_
_entity_poly.entity_id
_entity_poly.type
_entity_poly.pdbx_seq_one_letter_code
_entity_poly.pdbx_strand_id
1 'polypeptide(L)'
;LFPDAFAFDEVSRRATELTDQAQGLWIVVLVLVVVIGAPIAEEILYRGVLQNGATAQLGVIPGLVTTAAIFALVHFSPVEIPGLFAFALVLGLLRKNSGRLGLPIVAHMAFNVAGLLLVTLV
;
A
#
# COMPACT_ATOMS: atom_id res chain seq x y z
N LEU A 1 -23.84 -6.22 12.24
CA LEU A 1 -22.41 -6.32 12.19
C LEU A 1 -21.87 -5.07 11.55
N PHE A 2 -21.18 -4.74 10.65
CA PHE A 2 -20.69 -3.43 10.21
C PHE A 2 -21.04 -3.20 8.72
N PRO A 3 -22.31 -2.99 8.33
CA PRO A 3 -22.69 -2.84 6.93
C PRO A 3 -21.99 -1.64 6.26
N ASP A 4 -21.77 -0.56 7.01
CA ASP A 4 -21.17 0.67 6.47
C ASP A 4 -19.63 0.63 6.42
N ALA A 5 -18.99 -0.33 7.10
CA ALA A 5 -17.53 -0.47 7.08
C ALA A 5 -16.97 -1.01 5.76
N PHE A 6 -17.84 -1.51 4.88
CA PHE A 6 -17.49 -2.10 3.57
C PHE A 6 -18.05 -1.30 2.39
N ALA A 7 -18.53 -0.09 2.63
CA ALA A 7 -19.07 0.75 1.59
C ALA A 7 -17.94 1.38 0.76
N PHE A 8 -17.93 1.12 -0.55
CA PHE A 8 -16.97 1.74 -1.50
C PHE A 8 -17.03 3.27 -1.49
N ASP A 9 -18.21 3.82 -1.20
CA ASP A 9 -18.44 5.26 -1.07
C ASP A 9 -17.66 5.88 0.11
N GLU A 10 -17.38 5.16 1.18
CA GLU A 10 -16.54 5.68 2.27
C GLU A 10 -15.08 5.87 1.85
N VAL A 11 -14.53 4.92 1.09
CA VAL A 11 -13.15 5.03 0.57
C VAL A 11 -13.06 6.21 -0.40
N SER A 12 -14.02 6.32 -1.31
CA SER A 12 -14.10 7.44 -2.27
C SER A 12 -14.28 8.78 -1.55
N ARG A 13 -15.13 8.84 -0.52
CA ARG A 13 -15.35 10.04 0.28
C ARG A 13 -14.08 10.51 0.98
N ARG A 14 -13.36 9.61 1.64
CA ARG A 14 -12.09 9.94 2.32
C ARG A 14 -11.04 10.47 1.35
N ALA A 15 -10.92 9.82 0.18
CA ALA A 15 -10.00 10.26 -0.85
C ALA A 15 -10.37 11.64 -1.41
N THR A 16 -11.66 11.89 -1.63
CA THR A 16 -12.17 13.20 -2.08
C THR A 16 -11.93 14.28 -1.03
N GLU A 17 -12.23 14.00 0.24
CA GLU A 17 -11.98 14.94 1.34
C GLU A 17 -10.50 15.34 1.44
N LEU A 18 -9.58 14.40 1.29
CA LEU A 18 -8.14 14.66 1.29
C LEU A 18 -7.73 15.52 0.09
N THR A 19 -8.31 15.26 -1.07
CA THR A 19 -8.01 16.00 -2.31
C THR A 19 -8.61 17.41 -2.26
N ASP A 20 -9.82 17.57 -1.75
CA ASP A 20 -10.50 18.87 -1.61
C ASP A 20 -9.85 19.78 -0.57
N GLN A 21 -9.25 19.20 0.48
CA GLN A 21 -8.49 19.96 1.48
C GLN A 21 -7.13 20.44 0.97
N ALA A 22 -6.62 19.83 -0.09
CA ALA A 22 -5.35 20.18 -0.67
C ALA A 22 -5.53 21.13 -1.86
N GLN A 23 -5.09 22.37 -1.72
CA GLN A 23 -5.15 23.37 -2.80
C GLN A 23 -3.76 23.81 -3.24
N GLY A 24 -3.56 23.94 -4.57
CA GLY A 24 -2.33 24.50 -5.15
C GLY A 24 -1.07 23.69 -4.80
N LEU A 25 -0.11 24.31 -4.13
CA LEU A 25 1.17 23.69 -3.76
C LEU A 25 1.02 22.45 -2.88
N TRP A 26 0.00 22.41 -2.03
CA TRP A 26 -0.26 21.26 -1.16
C TRP A 26 -0.66 20.00 -1.94
N ILE A 27 -1.32 20.14 -3.09
CA ILE A 27 -1.61 19.01 -3.97
C ILE A 27 -0.30 18.38 -4.47
N VAL A 28 0.65 19.19 -4.87
CA VAL A 28 1.97 18.71 -5.33
C VAL A 28 2.68 17.98 -4.18
N VAL A 29 2.68 18.55 -2.99
CA VAL A 29 3.28 17.91 -1.80
C VAL A 29 2.58 16.59 -1.49
N LEU A 30 1.25 16.56 -1.51
CA LEU A 30 0.47 15.34 -1.27
C LEU A 30 0.81 14.25 -2.28
N VAL A 31 0.86 14.58 -3.57
CA VAL A 31 1.21 13.64 -4.63
C VAL A 31 2.64 13.09 -4.43
N LEU A 32 3.60 13.96 -4.14
CA LEU A 32 4.98 13.54 -3.88
C LEU A 32 5.08 12.60 -2.68
N VAL A 33 4.38 12.90 -1.60
CA VAL A 33 4.37 12.06 -0.40
C VAL A 33 3.69 10.71 -0.67
N VAL A 34 2.50 10.71 -1.27
CA VAL A 34 1.71 9.49 -1.48
C VAL A 34 2.30 8.59 -2.57
N VAL A 35 2.81 9.19 -3.65
CA VAL A 35 3.30 8.43 -4.81
C VAL A 35 4.75 8.00 -4.65
N ILE A 36 5.58 8.81 -4.01
CA ILE A 36 7.03 8.57 -3.92
C ILE A 36 7.45 8.27 -2.48
N GLY A 37 7.18 9.19 -1.55
CA GLY A 37 7.70 9.10 -0.20
C GLY A 37 7.17 7.89 0.58
N ALA A 38 5.87 7.70 0.61
CA ALA A 38 5.25 6.59 1.32
C ALA A 38 5.67 5.22 0.75
N PRO A 39 5.60 4.98 -0.57
CA PRO A 39 6.09 3.72 -1.14
C PRO A 39 7.55 3.41 -0.80
N ILE A 40 8.45 4.38 -0.88
CA ILE A 40 9.85 4.16 -0.52
C ILE A 40 9.98 3.76 0.96
N ALA A 41 9.37 4.52 1.86
CA ALA A 41 9.46 4.26 3.30
C ALA A 41 8.82 2.91 3.65
N GLU A 42 7.65 2.62 3.09
CA GLU A 42 6.93 1.37 3.34
C GLU A 42 7.69 0.15 2.80
N GLU A 43 8.24 0.22 1.59
CA GLU A 43 8.98 -0.91 1.04
C GLU A 43 10.29 -1.16 1.81
N ILE A 44 10.99 -0.13 2.26
CA ILE A 44 12.15 -0.29 3.13
C ILE A 44 11.75 -1.00 4.42
N LEU A 45 10.66 -0.59 5.05
CA LEU A 45 10.19 -1.17 6.31
C LEU A 45 9.68 -2.61 6.09
N TYR A 46 8.73 -2.80 5.17
CA TYR A 46 8.06 -4.09 5.02
C TYR A 46 8.90 -5.11 4.27
N ARG A 47 9.54 -4.74 3.16
CA ARG A 47 10.32 -5.68 2.32
C ARG A 47 11.79 -5.67 2.67
N GLY A 48 12.32 -4.55 3.14
CA GLY A 48 13.71 -4.46 3.57
C GLY A 48 13.96 -5.05 4.96
N VAL A 49 13.05 -4.85 5.91
CA VAL A 49 13.26 -5.25 7.31
C VAL A 49 12.31 -6.38 7.71
N LEU A 50 11.00 -6.13 7.69
CA LEU A 50 10.02 -7.05 8.25
C LEU A 50 9.98 -8.39 7.50
N GLN A 51 9.91 -8.36 6.18
CA GLN A 51 9.88 -9.59 5.36
C GLN A 51 11.16 -10.40 5.54
N ASN A 52 12.33 -9.76 5.57
CA ASN A 52 13.59 -10.46 5.77
C ASN A 52 13.62 -11.16 7.14
N GLY A 53 13.20 -10.47 8.21
CA GLY A 53 13.13 -11.05 9.55
C GLY A 53 12.09 -12.18 9.64
N ALA A 54 10.91 -11.96 9.10
CA ALA A 54 9.84 -12.95 9.13
C ALA A 54 10.19 -14.21 8.32
N THR A 55 10.77 -14.06 7.13
CA THR A 55 11.18 -15.20 6.31
C THR A 55 12.34 -15.98 6.92
N ALA A 56 13.25 -15.32 7.61
CA ALA A 56 14.35 -15.97 8.32
C ALA A 56 13.85 -16.82 9.50
N GLN A 57 12.82 -16.37 10.21
CA GLN A 57 12.30 -17.07 11.39
C GLN A 57 11.21 -18.09 11.07
N LEU A 58 10.32 -17.80 10.13
CA LEU A 58 9.12 -18.60 9.84
C LEU A 58 9.23 -19.41 8.57
N GLY A 59 10.24 -19.17 7.75
CA GLY A 59 10.33 -19.70 6.39
C GLY A 59 9.74 -18.75 5.36
N VAL A 60 9.97 -19.06 4.07
CA VAL A 60 9.66 -18.13 2.97
C VAL A 60 8.16 -17.84 2.85
N ILE A 61 7.34 -18.86 2.73
CA ILE A 61 5.89 -18.67 2.52
C ILE A 61 5.20 -18.06 3.75
N PRO A 62 5.36 -18.60 4.97
CA PRO A 62 4.77 -17.96 6.15
C PRO A 62 5.28 -16.54 6.39
N GLY A 63 6.54 -16.26 6.11
CA GLY A 63 7.11 -14.92 6.23
C GLY A 63 6.49 -13.93 5.26
N LEU A 64 6.30 -14.31 3.99
CA LEU A 64 5.60 -13.50 2.98
C LEU A 64 4.15 -13.22 3.39
N VAL A 65 3.42 -14.27 3.79
CA VAL A 65 2.01 -14.14 4.20
C VAL A 65 1.86 -13.25 5.44
N THR A 66 2.71 -13.44 6.45
CA THR A 66 2.69 -12.63 7.67
C THR A 66 2.97 -11.17 7.38
N THR A 67 3.99 -10.88 6.57
CA THR A 67 4.33 -9.51 6.18
C THR A 67 3.20 -8.85 5.39
N ALA A 68 2.60 -9.57 4.45
CA ALA A 68 1.46 -9.08 3.67
C ALA A 68 0.23 -8.83 4.55
N ALA A 69 -0.05 -9.69 5.52
CA ALA A 69 -1.14 -9.51 6.46
C ALA A 69 -0.94 -8.26 7.34
N ILE A 70 0.26 -8.07 7.88
CA ILE A 70 0.58 -6.87 8.67
C ILE A 70 0.43 -5.61 7.82
N PHE A 71 0.98 -5.61 6.59
CA PHE A 71 0.85 -4.49 5.66
C PHE A 71 -0.61 -4.10 5.43
N ALA A 72 -1.47 -5.08 5.15
CA ALA A 72 -2.89 -4.82 4.90
C ALA A 72 -3.62 -4.32 6.17
N LEU A 73 -3.35 -4.92 7.31
CA LEU A 73 -4.04 -4.61 8.57
C LEU A 73 -3.73 -3.21 9.11
N VAL A 74 -2.51 -2.72 8.94
CA VAL A 74 -2.12 -1.37 9.43
C VAL A 74 -2.78 -0.23 8.65
N HIS A 75 -3.43 -0.50 7.53
CA HIS A 75 -4.20 0.50 6.80
C HIS A 75 -5.56 0.78 7.45
N PHE A 76 -6.02 -0.05 8.37
CA PHE A 76 -7.27 0.12 9.14
C PHE A 76 -8.52 0.36 8.27
N SER A 77 -8.53 -0.16 7.04
CA SER A 77 -9.67 -0.08 6.11
C SER A 77 -10.16 -1.47 5.74
N PRO A 78 -11.22 -1.97 6.38
CA PRO A 78 -11.71 -3.34 6.15
C PRO A 78 -12.03 -3.66 4.70
N VAL A 79 -12.53 -2.67 3.95
CA VAL A 79 -12.84 -2.82 2.51
C VAL A 79 -11.58 -3.06 1.68
N GLU A 80 -10.48 -2.41 2.05
CA GLU A 80 -9.23 -2.47 1.29
C GLU A 80 -8.36 -3.67 1.66
N ILE A 81 -8.55 -4.26 2.84
CA ILE A 81 -7.70 -5.36 3.35
C ILE A 81 -7.49 -6.48 2.33
N PRO A 82 -8.53 -7.05 1.67
CA PRO A 82 -8.32 -8.14 0.72
C PRO A 82 -7.45 -7.72 -0.47
N GLY A 83 -7.69 -6.53 -1.02
CA GLY A 83 -6.92 -5.98 -2.13
C GLY A 83 -5.48 -5.65 -1.72
N LEU A 84 -5.31 -4.99 -0.58
CA LEU A 84 -3.99 -4.66 -0.04
C LEU A 84 -3.18 -5.89 0.33
N PHE A 85 -3.82 -6.94 0.85
CA PHE A 85 -3.16 -8.20 1.15
C PHE A 85 -2.64 -8.87 -0.13
N ALA A 86 -3.49 -8.99 -1.17
CA ALA A 86 -3.09 -9.55 -2.45
C ALA A 86 -1.95 -8.73 -3.10
N PHE A 87 -2.07 -7.42 -3.09
CA PHE A 87 -1.04 -6.51 -3.59
C PHE A 87 0.27 -6.65 -2.81
N ALA A 88 0.20 -6.72 -1.48
CA ALA A 88 1.36 -6.91 -0.62
C ALA A 88 2.08 -8.24 -0.87
N LEU A 89 1.34 -9.31 -1.19
CA LEU A 89 1.93 -10.59 -1.62
C LEU A 89 2.71 -10.43 -2.93
N VAL A 90 2.16 -9.73 -3.90
CA VAL A 90 2.85 -9.43 -5.17
C VAL A 90 4.14 -8.66 -4.92
N LEU A 91 4.10 -7.62 -4.11
CA LEU A 91 5.31 -6.85 -3.75
C LEU A 91 6.35 -7.71 -3.04
N GLY A 92 5.91 -8.58 -2.13
CA GLY A 92 6.78 -9.53 -1.44
C GLY A 92 7.46 -10.51 -2.39
N LEU A 93 6.72 -11.03 -3.39
CA LEU A 93 7.27 -11.90 -4.43
C LEU A 93 8.25 -11.15 -5.35
N LEU A 94 7.95 -9.92 -5.74
CA LEU A 94 8.86 -9.08 -6.51
C LEU A 94 10.19 -8.87 -5.76
N ARG A 95 10.11 -8.58 -4.47
CA ARG A 95 11.29 -8.45 -3.60
C ARG A 95 12.09 -9.75 -3.53
N LYS A 96 11.41 -10.87 -3.29
CA LYS A 96 12.04 -12.19 -3.18
C LYS A 96 12.74 -12.58 -4.49
N ASN A 97 12.06 -12.43 -5.62
CA ASN A 97 12.56 -12.90 -6.92
C ASN A 97 13.65 -11.99 -7.49
N SER A 98 13.56 -10.67 -7.28
CA SER A 98 14.56 -9.72 -7.77
C SER A 98 15.77 -9.56 -6.85
N GLY A 99 15.63 -9.87 -5.56
CA GLY A 99 16.66 -9.60 -4.55
C GLY A 99 16.87 -8.10 -4.26
N ARG A 100 16.05 -7.22 -4.84
CA ARG A 100 16.19 -5.75 -4.77
C ARG A 100 14.90 -5.10 -4.30
N LEU A 101 15.03 -3.91 -3.68
CA LEU A 101 13.88 -3.09 -3.28
C LEU A 101 13.30 -2.26 -4.44
N GLY A 102 14.08 -1.99 -5.47
CA GLY A 102 13.68 -1.11 -6.57
C GLY A 102 12.41 -1.55 -7.28
N LEU A 103 12.29 -2.84 -7.58
CA LEU A 103 11.12 -3.36 -8.30
C LEU A 103 9.82 -3.25 -7.49
N PRO A 104 9.75 -3.68 -6.22
CA PRO A 104 8.54 -3.46 -5.42
C PRO A 104 8.27 -1.97 -5.16
N ILE A 105 9.27 -1.12 -5.01
CA ILE A 105 9.08 0.33 -4.87
C ILE A 105 8.38 0.90 -6.11
N VAL A 106 8.89 0.61 -7.31
CA VAL A 106 8.28 1.10 -8.57
C VAL A 106 6.87 0.55 -8.76
N ALA A 107 6.65 -0.72 -8.47
CA ALA A 107 5.31 -1.33 -8.54
C ALA A 107 4.34 -0.67 -7.54
N HIS A 108 4.80 -0.37 -6.33
CA HIS A 108 4.02 0.33 -5.32
C HIS A 108 3.67 1.76 -5.74
N MET A 109 4.65 2.51 -6.27
CA MET A 109 4.41 3.84 -6.84
C MET A 109 3.34 3.80 -7.94
N ALA A 110 3.44 2.86 -8.87
CA ALA A 110 2.48 2.69 -9.96
C ALA A 110 1.07 2.37 -9.44
N PHE A 111 0.96 1.55 -8.41
CA PHE A 111 -0.31 1.27 -7.75
C PHE A 111 -0.94 2.51 -7.12
N ASN A 112 -0.14 3.32 -6.42
CA ASN A 112 -0.63 4.56 -5.81
C ASN A 112 -1.03 5.61 -6.86
N VAL A 113 -0.28 5.72 -7.97
CA VAL A 113 -0.69 6.57 -9.12
C VAL A 113 -2.03 6.10 -9.68
N ALA A 114 -2.18 4.80 -9.93
CA ALA A 114 -3.44 4.26 -10.46
C ALA A 114 -4.61 4.53 -9.52
N GLY A 115 -4.44 4.33 -8.21
CA GLY A 115 -5.44 4.65 -7.20
C GLY A 115 -5.83 6.13 -7.20
N LEU A 116 -4.84 7.02 -7.25
CA LEU A 116 -5.06 8.47 -7.28
C LEU A 116 -5.81 8.90 -8.55
N LEU A 117 -5.44 8.35 -9.71
CA LEU A 117 -6.13 8.62 -10.96
C LEU A 117 -7.58 8.13 -10.95
N LEU A 118 -7.84 6.94 -10.42
CA LEU A 118 -9.20 6.41 -10.30
C LEU A 118 -10.09 7.32 -9.46
N VAL A 119 -9.59 7.81 -8.33
CA VAL A 119 -10.34 8.72 -7.45
C VAL A 119 -10.61 10.07 -8.12
N THR A 120 -9.69 10.58 -8.92
CA THR A 120 -9.85 11.87 -9.60
C THR A 120 -10.72 11.81 -10.85
N LEU A 121 -10.91 10.62 -11.44
CA LEU A 121 -11.71 10.43 -12.67
C LEU A 121 -13.14 9.96 -12.39
N VAL A 122 -13.47 9.60 -11.16
CA VAL A 122 -14.80 9.14 -10.73
C VAL A 122 -15.49 10.20 -9.89
#